data_30e903d7d54f98b7f2b3c09d34da1146
#
_entry.id   30e903d7d54f98b7f2b3c09d34da1146
#
_cell.length_a   1.000
_cell.length_b   1.000
_cell.length_c   1.000
_cell.angle_alpha   90.00
_cell.angle_beta   90.00
_cell.angle_gamma   90.00
#
_symmetry.space_group_name_H-M   'P 1'
#
loop_
_entity.id
_entity.type
_entity.pdbx_description
1 polymer ?
#
loop_
_entity_poly.entity_id
_entity_poly.type
_entity_poly.pdbx_seq_one_letter_code
_entity_poly.pdbx_strand_id
1 'polypeptide(L)'
;MDNIEPTAIEKATSHFRERLNGELLHLDVPEWGETGKPFKIYFKPLVNFKAQEKIFKLVSDGKSSEALCMTLVIRALNADGKNLFQEGHMGQLMHETDPDVVSGIVTRMGKESDDDHETLKKT
;
A
#
# COMPACT_ATOMS: atom_id res chain seq x y z
N MET A 1 41.08 12.75 -1.43
CA MET A 1 40.13 12.29 -1.38
C MET A 1 39.09 12.93 -0.96
N ASP A 2 38.27 12.98 -1.58
CA ASP A 2 37.25 13.83 -1.38
C ASP A 2 36.17 13.20 -0.63
N ASN A 3 35.89 13.73 0.50
CA ASN A 3 34.75 13.36 1.22
C ASN A 3 33.56 14.02 0.58
N ILE A 4 33.00 13.40 -0.37
CA ILE A 4 31.81 13.91 -1.01
C ILE A 4 30.62 13.51 -0.16
N GLU A 5 30.06 14.48 0.55
CA GLU A 5 28.85 14.23 1.31
C GLU A 5 27.68 14.00 0.39
N PRO A 6 26.74 13.10 0.74
CA PRO A 6 25.56 12.91 -0.06
C PRO A 6 24.75 14.20 -0.20
N THR A 7 24.22 14.42 -1.37
CA THR A 7 23.35 15.57 -1.63
C THR A 7 22.00 15.37 -0.97
N ALA A 8 21.22 16.44 -0.88
CA ALA A 8 19.86 16.34 -0.30
C ALA A 8 19.00 15.33 -1.06
N ILE A 9 19.10 15.31 -2.40
CA ILE A 9 18.32 14.34 -3.17
C ILE A 9 18.77 12.91 -2.90
N GLU A 10 20.06 12.68 -2.71
CA GLU A 10 20.57 11.35 -2.37
C GLU A 10 20.08 10.90 -0.98
N LYS A 11 20.08 11.82 -0.02
CA LYS A 11 19.57 11.53 1.33
C LYS A 11 18.09 11.21 1.30
N ALA A 12 17.30 11.99 0.56
CA ALA A 12 15.86 11.79 0.45
C ALA A 12 15.53 10.45 -0.21
N THR A 13 16.24 10.11 -1.30
CA THR A 13 15.98 8.85 -2.01
C THR A 13 16.47 7.65 -1.23
N SER A 14 17.58 7.77 -0.50
CA SER A 14 18.08 6.69 0.35
C SER A 14 17.11 6.39 1.48
N HIS A 15 16.58 7.43 2.12
CA HIS A 15 15.58 7.28 3.18
C HIS A 15 14.34 6.55 2.65
N PHE A 16 13.87 6.94 1.49
CA PHE A 16 12.70 6.33 0.87
C PHE A 16 12.96 4.84 0.59
N ARG A 17 14.12 4.51 0.00
CA ARG A 17 14.48 3.12 -0.28
C ARG A 17 14.58 2.28 0.98
N GLU A 18 15.12 2.83 2.06
CA GLU A 18 15.22 2.13 3.33
C GLU A 18 13.84 1.73 3.85
N ARG A 19 12.88 2.64 3.77
CA ARG A 19 11.51 2.34 4.18
C ARG A 19 10.84 1.32 3.27
N LEU A 20 11.08 1.40 1.95
CA LEU A 20 10.52 0.44 1.00
C LEU A 20 11.10 -0.96 1.15
N ASN A 21 12.38 -1.04 1.52
CA ASN A 21 13.09 -2.31 1.62
C ASN A 21 13.05 -2.92 3.01
N GLY A 22 12.34 -2.28 3.92
CA GLY A 22 12.12 -2.83 5.25
C GLY A 22 11.15 -4.01 5.20
N GLU A 23 10.89 -4.59 6.37
CA GLU A 23 9.96 -5.70 6.48
C GLU A 23 8.57 -5.29 6.01
N LEU A 24 7.93 -6.16 5.24
CA LEU A 24 6.57 -5.92 4.77
C LEU A 24 5.58 -5.97 5.94
N LEU A 25 4.65 -5.05 5.95
CA LEU A 25 3.50 -5.11 6.85
C LEU A 25 2.51 -6.11 6.26
N HIS A 26 1.62 -6.64 7.08
CA HIS A 26 0.60 -7.55 6.57
C HIS A 26 -0.68 -7.45 7.38
N LEU A 27 -1.75 -7.91 6.79
CA LEU A 27 -3.05 -8.02 7.46
C LEU A 27 -3.76 -9.27 6.96
N ASP A 28 -4.68 -9.76 7.80
CA ASP A 28 -5.47 -10.94 7.49
C ASP A 28 -6.82 -10.54 6.93
N VAL A 29 -7.26 -11.27 5.89
CA VAL A 29 -8.57 -11.10 5.28
C VAL A 29 -9.29 -12.45 5.36
N PRO A 30 -9.97 -12.74 6.48
CA PRO A 30 -10.65 -14.03 6.65
C PRO A 30 -11.66 -14.31 5.55
N GLU A 31 -12.34 -13.27 5.07
CA GLU A 31 -13.38 -13.39 4.04
C GLU A 31 -12.85 -13.94 2.73
N TRP A 32 -11.56 -13.79 2.46
CA TRP A 32 -10.93 -14.26 1.23
C TRP A 32 -10.09 -15.51 1.43
N GLY A 33 -10.10 -16.04 2.63
CA GLY A 33 -9.33 -17.23 2.96
C GLY A 33 -10.22 -18.48 3.03
N GLU A 34 -9.62 -19.53 3.57
CA GLU A 34 -10.30 -20.79 3.83
C GLU A 34 -10.51 -20.92 5.34
N THR A 35 -11.35 -21.88 5.75
CA THR A 35 -11.61 -22.14 7.16
C THR A 35 -10.30 -22.38 7.91
N GLY A 36 -10.03 -21.53 8.92
CA GLY A 36 -8.82 -21.63 9.72
C GLY A 36 -7.57 -21.05 9.06
N LYS A 37 -7.69 -20.54 7.83
CA LYS A 37 -6.55 -19.95 7.12
C LYS A 37 -6.97 -18.64 6.45
N PRO A 38 -6.78 -17.51 7.13
CA PRO A 38 -7.11 -16.23 6.50
C PRO A 38 -6.17 -15.96 5.33
N PHE A 39 -6.69 -15.25 4.32
CA PHE A 39 -5.87 -14.80 3.22
C PHE A 39 -5.01 -13.63 3.72
N LYS A 40 -3.72 -13.66 3.47
CA LYS A 40 -2.82 -12.59 3.92
C LYS A 40 -2.50 -11.64 2.79
N ILE A 41 -2.63 -10.35 3.08
CA ILE A 41 -2.21 -9.29 2.16
C ILE A 41 -1.01 -8.61 2.80
N TYR A 42 0.07 -8.51 2.04
CA TYR A 42 1.26 -7.79 2.46
C TYR A 42 1.29 -6.43 1.78
N PHE A 43 1.96 -5.47 2.37
CA PHE A 43 2.07 -4.13 1.80
C PHE A 43 3.27 -3.41 2.40
N LYS A 44 3.75 -2.40 1.68
CA LYS A 44 4.82 -1.54 2.16
C LYS A 44 4.21 -0.36 2.93
N PRO A 45 4.95 0.24 3.88
CA PRO A 45 4.38 1.32 4.71
C PRO A 45 4.05 2.60 3.95
N LEU A 46 4.54 2.73 2.72
CA LEU A 46 4.30 3.94 1.93
C LEU A 46 4.35 3.63 0.44
N VAL A 47 3.88 4.59 -0.36
CA VAL A 47 4.00 4.56 -1.81
C VAL A 47 4.64 5.89 -2.25
N ASN A 48 5.14 5.95 -3.49
CA ASN A 48 5.71 7.19 -3.99
C ASN A 48 4.63 8.20 -4.38
N PHE A 49 5.04 9.43 -4.64
CA PHE A 49 4.10 10.50 -5.01
C PHE A 49 3.27 10.18 -6.25
N LYS A 50 3.88 9.54 -7.25
CA LYS A 50 3.14 9.20 -8.47
C LYS A 50 1.98 8.25 -8.19
N ALA A 51 2.20 7.23 -7.37
CA ALA A 51 1.14 6.31 -6.99
C ALA A 51 0.07 7.02 -6.15
N GLN A 52 0.50 7.86 -5.21
CA GLN A 52 -0.42 8.61 -4.36
C GLN A 52 -1.27 9.59 -5.16
N GLU A 53 -0.66 10.27 -6.14
CA GLU A 53 -1.34 11.19 -7.04
C GLU A 53 -2.44 10.50 -7.83
N LYS A 54 -2.17 9.28 -8.30
CA LYS A 54 -3.13 8.49 -9.05
C LYS A 54 -4.39 8.21 -8.22
N ILE A 55 -4.20 7.89 -6.94
CA ILE A 55 -5.31 7.64 -6.02
C ILE A 55 -6.06 8.95 -5.73
N PHE A 56 -5.35 10.02 -5.42
CA PHE A 56 -5.95 11.32 -5.10
C PHE A 56 -6.76 11.89 -6.27
N LYS A 57 -6.29 11.70 -7.49
CA LYS A 57 -7.01 12.17 -8.66
C LYS A 57 -8.40 11.52 -8.74
N LEU A 58 -8.47 10.23 -8.48
CA LEU A 58 -9.75 9.52 -8.48
C LEU A 58 -10.68 10.07 -7.40
N VAL A 59 -10.14 10.32 -6.20
CA VAL A 59 -10.94 10.91 -5.12
C VAL A 59 -11.45 12.30 -5.51
N SER A 60 -10.57 13.14 -6.06
CA SER A 60 -10.94 14.50 -6.50
C SER A 60 -12.00 14.51 -7.59
N ASP A 61 -12.00 13.49 -8.45
CA ASP A 61 -12.99 13.36 -9.52
C ASP A 61 -14.31 12.74 -9.03
N GLY A 62 -14.45 12.51 -7.73
CA GLY A 62 -15.65 11.91 -7.15
C GLY A 62 -15.74 10.40 -7.34
N LYS A 63 -14.64 9.77 -7.71
CA LYS A 63 -14.59 8.32 -7.98
C LYS A 63 -14.00 7.57 -6.79
N SER A 64 -14.66 7.70 -5.64
CA SER A 64 -14.16 7.13 -4.38
C SER A 64 -14.02 5.61 -4.42
N SER A 65 -14.97 4.91 -5.02
CA SER A 65 -14.90 3.45 -5.13
C SER A 65 -13.74 3.00 -6.00
N GLU A 66 -13.52 3.68 -7.11
CA GLU A 66 -12.37 3.38 -7.97
C GLU A 66 -11.06 3.65 -7.24
N ALA A 67 -11.03 4.71 -6.41
CA ALA A 67 -9.84 5.04 -5.61
C ALA A 67 -9.49 3.91 -4.63
N LEU A 68 -10.50 3.33 -3.98
CA LEU A 68 -10.30 2.20 -3.07
C LEU A 68 -9.74 0.98 -3.81
N CYS A 69 -10.34 0.64 -4.95
CA CYS A 69 -9.88 -0.49 -5.75
C CYS A 69 -8.47 -0.26 -6.31
N MET A 70 -8.19 0.98 -6.75
CA MET A 70 -6.86 1.34 -7.24
C MET A 70 -5.80 1.22 -6.13
N THR A 71 -6.18 1.55 -4.89
CA THR A 71 -5.29 1.38 -3.75
C THR A 71 -4.89 -0.08 -3.59
N LEU A 72 -5.82 -1.01 -3.73
CA LEU A 72 -5.51 -2.43 -3.69
C LEU A 72 -4.55 -2.82 -4.82
N VAL A 73 -4.82 -2.35 -6.04
CA VAL A 73 -3.96 -2.65 -7.20
C VAL A 73 -2.53 -2.19 -6.95
N ILE A 74 -2.39 -1.00 -6.39
CA ILE A 74 -1.06 -0.41 -6.16
C ILE A 74 -0.35 -1.04 -4.96
N ARG A 75 -1.08 -1.28 -3.87
CA ARG A 75 -0.45 -1.61 -2.60
C ARG A 75 -0.48 -3.08 -2.18
N ALA A 76 -1.48 -3.85 -2.60
CA ALA A 76 -1.62 -5.23 -2.14
C ALA A 76 -0.57 -6.13 -2.78
N LEU A 77 0.20 -6.80 -1.94
CA LEU A 77 1.33 -7.64 -2.35
C LEU A 77 1.20 -9.04 -1.74
N ASN A 78 1.90 -9.99 -2.34
CA ASN A 78 2.05 -11.30 -1.72
C ASN A 78 3.30 -11.27 -0.81
N ALA A 79 3.60 -12.39 -0.17
CA ALA A 79 4.74 -12.50 0.76
C ALA A 79 6.09 -12.21 0.09
N ASP A 80 6.17 -12.39 -1.22
CA ASP A 80 7.39 -12.11 -1.99
C ASP A 80 7.47 -10.66 -2.46
N GLY A 81 6.50 -9.83 -2.10
CA GLY A 81 6.48 -8.42 -2.49
C GLY A 81 5.97 -8.15 -3.89
N LYS A 82 5.29 -9.13 -4.50
CA LYS A 82 4.73 -8.97 -5.84
C LYS A 82 3.25 -8.59 -5.77
N ASN A 83 2.81 -7.81 -6.73
CA ASN A 83 1.43 -7.33 -6.77
C ASN A 83 0.43 -8.49 -6.87
N LEU A 84 -0.57 -8.46 -6.00
CA LEU A 84 -1.67 -9.43 -6.01
C LEU A 84 -2.68 -9.11 -7.10
N PHE A 85 -2.87 -7.84 -7.41
CA PHE A 85 -3.86 -7.39 -8.38
C PHE A 85 -3.21 -6.58 -9.47
N GLN A 86 -3.81 -6.59 -10.65
CA GLN A 86 -3.36 -5.83 -11.80
C GLN A 86 -4.44 -4.81 -12.17
N GLU A 87 -4.08 -3.79 -12.94
CA GLU A 87 -5.07 -2.81 -13.40
C GLU A 87 -6.20 -3.46 -14.20
N GLY A 88 -5.90 -4.56 -14.88
CA GLY A 88 -6.94 -5.33 -15.59
C GLY A 88 -7.99 -5.94 -14.69
N HIS A 89 -7.74 -6.00 -13.36
CA HIS A 89 -8.72 -6.51 -12.40
C HIS A 89 -9.69 -5.44 -11.89
N MET A 90 -9.50 -4.16 -12.28
CA MET A 90 -10.33 -3.06 -11.77
C MET A 90 -11.84 -3.30 -11.97
N GLY A 91 -12.23 -3.81 -13.14
CA GLY A 91 -13.63 -4.11 -13.41
C GLY A 91 -14.21 -5.13 -12.44
N GLN A 92 -13.47 -6.20 -12.18
CA GLN A 92 -13.92 -7.23 -11.24
C GLN A 92 -13.92 -6.71 -9.81
N LEU A 93 -12.91 -5.95 -9.42
CA LEU A 93 -12.88 -5.35 -8.09
C LEU A 93 -14.06 -4.41 -7.86
N MET A 94 -14.42 -3.62 -8.88
CA MET A 94 -15.53 -2.68 -8.78
C MET A 94 -16.91 -3.34 -8.75
N HIS A 95 -17.06 -4.47 -9.42
CA HIS A 95 -18.37 -5.07 -9.64
C HIS A 95 -18.62 -6.39 -8.93
N GLU A 96 -17.56 -7.09 -8.54
CA GLU A 96 -17.69 -8.47 -8.06
C GLU A 96 -17.04 -8.73 -6.69
N THR A 97 -16.72 -7.69 -5.94
CA THR A 97 -16.19 -7.85 -4.58
C THR A 97 -17.07 -7.12 -3.57
N ASP A 98 -16.96 -7.52 -2.31
CA ASP A 98 -17.72 -6.90 -1.23
C ASP A 98 -17.10 -5.54 -0.90
N PRO A 99 -17.83 -4.44 -1.07
CA PRO A 99 -17.29 -3.10 -0.79
C PRO A 99 -16.84 -2.92 0.66
N ASP A 100 -17.51 -3.55 1.62
CA ASP A 100 -17.14 -3.43 3.02
C ASP A 100 -15.79 -4.09 3.29
N VAL A 101 -15.53 -5.22 2.65
CA VAL A 101 -14.26 -5.92 2.79
C VAL A 101 -13.13 -5.08 2.19
N VAL A 102 -13.31 -4.59 0.97
CA VAL A 102 -12.31 -3.77 0.29
C VAL A 102 -12.02 -2.48 1.06
N SER A 103 -13.08 -1.78 1.50
CA SER A 103 -12.93 -0.56 2.29
C SER A 103 -12.19 -0.83 3.60
N GLY A 104 -12.51 -1.94 4.24
CA GLY A 104 -11.87 -2.36 5.49
C GLY A 104 -10.39 -2.62 5.30
N ILE A 105 -10.01 -3.30 4.22
CA ILE A 105 -8.61 -3.59 3.90
C ILE A 105 -7.83 -2.28 3.72
N VAL A 106 -8.35 -1.37 2.90
CA VAL A 106 -7.68 -0.11 2.60
C VAL A 106 -7.53 0.74 3.87
N THR A 107 -8.58 0.79 4.69
CA THR A 107 -8.53 1.52 5.96
C THR A 107 -7.47 0.96 6.89
N ARG A 108 -7.39 -0.37 6.99
CA ARG A 108 -6.39 -1.03 7.84
C ARG A 108 -4.98 -0.81 7.33
N MET A 109 -4.77 -0.83 6.01
CA MET A 109 -3.47 -0.51 5.44
C MET A 109 -3.01 0.89 5.84
N GLY A 110 -3.90 1.86 5.77
CA GLY A 110 -3.59 3.23 6.17
C GLY A 110 -3.23 3.33 7.64
N LYS A 111 -4.02 2.69 8.49
CA LYS A 111 -3.80 2.72 9.93
C LYS A 111 -2.47 2.07 10.33
N GLU A 112 -2.16 0.91 9.81
CA GLU A 112 -0.91 0.22 10.12
C GLU A 112 0.31 0.97 9.57
N SER A 113 0.19 1.62 8.43
CA SER A 113 1.24 2.47 7.87
C SER A 113 1.50 3.69 8.75
N ASP A 114 0.44 4.30 9.30
CA ASP A 114 0.57 5.43 10.21
C ASP A 114 1.22 5.02 11.53
N ASP A 115 0.84 3.86 12.07
CA ASP A 115 1.44 3.32 13.30
C ASP A 115 2.94 3.09 13.10
N ASP A 116 3.33 2.53 11.94
CA ASP A 116 4.73 2.31 11.60
C ASP A 116 5.49 3.64 11.55
N HIS A 117 4.89 4.65 10.92
CA HIS A 117 5.48 5.98 10.82
C HIS A 117 5.64 6.64 12.19
N GLU A 118 4.64 6.53 13.06
CA GLU A 118 4.71 7.08 14.40
C GLU A 118 5.80 6.42 15.23
N THR A 119 5.96 5.11 15.11
CA THR A 119 7.02 4.39 15.79
C THR A 119 8.39 4.92 15.38
N LEU A 120 8.60 5.18 14.10
CA LEU A 120 9.83 5.76 13.60
C LEU A 120 10.07 7.17 14.12
N LYS A 121 9.01 7.97 14.25
CA LYS A 121 9.13 9.33 14.76
C LYS A 121 9.55 9.39 16.21
N LYS A 122 9.19 8.39 17.00
CA LYS A 122 9.48 8.37 18.43
C LYS A 122 10.93 7.97 18.74
N THR A 123 11.61 7.45 17.76
CA THR A 123 13.02 7.08 17.91
C THR A 123 13.92 8.14 17.32
#